data_2cbfc9e2f9f0f6b096567f0d35fcc355
#
_entry.id   2cbfc9e2f9f0f6b096567f0d35fcc355
#
_cell.length_a   1.000
_cell.length_b   1.000
_cell.length_c   1.000
_cell.angle_alpha   90.00
_cell.angle_beta   90.00
_cell.angle_gamma   90.00
#
_symmetry.space_group_name_H-M   'P 1'
#
loop_
_entity.id
_entity.type
_entity.pdbx_description
1 polymer ?
#
loop_
_entity_poly.entity_id
_entity_poly.type
_entity_poly.pdbx_seq_one_letter_code
_entity_poly.pdbx_strand_id
1 'polypeptide(L)'
;MSGTTGFDYRSMTISDDVIEQAQQCLQNIDEALEEAGSRSGDIVRVRYILPKVEDFEPCWPVLRRYFGDIGPAATMIAAGLSDSRMKIEIEVTARKASVPDPITS
;
A
#
# COMPACT_ATOMS: atom_id res chain seq x y z
N MET A 1 -8.48 4.98 -1.12
CA MET A 1 -7.76 5.23 0.13
C MET A 1 -6.66 6.24 -0.08
N SER A 2 -6.43 7.05 0.94
CA SER A 2 -5.28 7.95 0.94
C SER A 2 -3.98 7.16 1.04
N GLY A 3 -2.86 7.83 0.85
CA GLY A 3 -1.56 7.20 0.88
C GLY A 3 -1.19 6.64 2.25
N THR A 4 -0.49 5.53 2.26
CA THR A 4 -0.03 4.84 3.46
C THR A 4 1.48 4.72 3.40
N THR A 5 2.14 4.96 4.52
CA THR A 5 3.59 4.85 4.62
C THR A 5 3.97 3.73 5.57
N GLY A 6 5.28 3.47 5.70
CA GLY A 6 5.80 2.41 6.55
C GLY A 6 5.96 2.79 8.01
N PHE A 7 5.14 3.71 8.49
CA PHE A 7 5.17 4.11 9.90
C PHE A 7 4.52 3.03 10.76
N ASP A 8 5.20 2.63 11.83
CA ASP A 8 4.58 1.75 12.83
C ASP A 8 3.89 2.63 13.87
N TYR A 9 2.57 2.70 13.80
CA TYR A 9 1.80 3.59 14.66
C TYR A 9 1.72 3.14 16.11
N ARG A 10 2.02 1.89 16.39
CA ARG A 10 2.04 1.38 17.77
C ARG A 10 3.24 1.90 18.53
N SER A 11 4.42 1.91 17.89
CA SER A 11 5.65 2.38 18.48
C SER A 11 5.99 3.82 18.08
N MET A 12 5.27 4.37 17.11
CA MET A 12 5.52 5.68 16.53
C MET A 12 6.93 5.77 15.94
N THR A 13 7.34 4.69 15.25
CA THR A 13 8.65 4.60 14.62
C THR A 13 8.53 4.24 13.16
N ILE A 14 9.61 4.45 12.43
CA ILE A 14 9.72 4.08 11.03
C ILE A 14 11.13 3.53 10.80
N SER A 15 11.21 2.40 10.09
CA SER A 15 12.50 1.79 9.78
C SER A 15 13.27 2.62 8.75
N ASP A 16 14.59 2.58 8.82
CA ASP A 16 15.45 3.19 7.81
C ASP A 16 15.55 2.34 6.54
N ASP A 17 15.12 1.09 6.59
CA ASP A 17 15.19 0.18 5.46
C ASP A 17 13.91 0.25 4.63
N VAL A 18 14.05 0.53 3.34
CA VAL A 18 12.87 0.67 2.46
C VAL A 18 12.08 -0.62 2.36
N ILE A 19 12.73 -1.77 2.43
CA ILE A 19 12.04 -3.06 2.38
C ILE A 19 11.16 -3.23 3.61
N GLU A 20 11.69 -2.91 4.79
CA GLU A 20 10.90 -2.97 6.01
C GLU A 20 9.77 -1.95 6.01
N GLN A 21 10.02 -0.76 5.46
CA GLN A 21 8.96 0.22 5.30
C GLN A 21 7.85 -0.31 4.40
N ALA A 22 8.21 -0.97 3.30
CA ALA A 22 7.22 -1.54 2.41
C ALA A 22 6.38 -2.62 3.12
N GLN A 23 7.01 -3.48 3.89
CA GLN A 23 6.32 -4.50 4.66
C GLN A 23 5.35 -3.90 5.67
N GLN A 24 5.80 -2.91 6.42
CA GLN A 24 4.96 -2.23 7.40
C GLN A 24 3.82 -1.49 6.71
N CYS A 25 4.09 -0.89 5.56
CA CYS A 25 3.09 -0.19 4.78
C CYS A 25 1.96 -1.13 4.36
N LEU A 26 2.30 -2.32 3.88
CA LEU A 26 1.30 -3.32 3.50
C LEU A 26 0.49 -3.80 4.69
N GLN A 27 1.12 -3.96 5.84
CA GLN A 27 0.43 -4.29 7.07
C GLN A 27 -0.58 -3.20 7.46
N ASN A 28 -0.16 -1.94 7.37
CA ASN A 28 -1.03 -0.81 7.66
C ASN A 28 -2.21 -0.76 6.69
N ILE A 29 -1.98 -1.09 5.43
CA ILE A 29 -3.04 -1.15 4.43
C ILE A 29 -4.04 -2.25 4.78
N ASP A 30 -3.57 -3.43 5.15
CA ASP A 30 -4.46 -4.52 5.54
C ASP A 30 -5.34 -4.13 6.71
N GLU A 31 -4.77 -3.49 7.73
CA GLU A 31 -5.52 -3.03 8.88
C GLU A 31 -6.58 -2.01 8.48
N ALA A 32 -6.22 -1.05 7.63
CA ALA A 32 -7.16 -0.03 7.18
C ALA A 32 -8.29 -0.62 6.33
N LEU A 33 -7.96 -1.57 5.47
CA LEU A 33 -8.98 -2.25 4.66
C LEU A 33 -9.93 -3.03 5.52
N GLU A 34 -9.41 -3.74 6.51
CA GLU A 34 -10.23 -4.52 7.43
C GLU A 34 -11.20 -3.63 8.20
N GLU A 35 -10.72 -2.48 8.68
CA GLU A 35 -11.58 -1.52 9.37
C GLU A 35 -12.67 -0.97 8.46
N ALA A 36 -12.39 -0.87 7.17
CA ALA A 36 -13.37 -0.39 6.18
C ALA A 36 -14.29 -1.50 5.67
N GLY A 37 -14.13 -2.73 6.17
CA GLY A 37 -14.92 -3.86 5.71
C GLY A 37 -14.48 -4.42 4.38
N SER A 38 -13.24 -4.13 3.99
CA SER A 38 -12.64 -4.63 2.75
C SER A 38 -11.47 -5.54 3.05
N ARG A 39 -10.85 -6.05 2.02
CA ARG A 39 -9.66 -6.91 2.15
C ARG A 39 -8.77 -6.72 0.93
N SER A 40 -7.56 -7.27 0.99
CA SER A 40 -6.58 -7.08 -0.07
C SER A 40 -7.06 -7.57 -1.44
N GLY A 41 -7.91 -8.59 -1.47
CA GLY A 41 -8.48 -9.06 -2.73
C GLY A 41 -9.38 -8.05 -3.43
N ASP A 42 -9.83 -7.04 -2.73
CA ASP A 42 -10.68 -5.99 -3.29
C ASP A 42 -9.88 -4.85 -3.92
N ILE A 43 -8.56 -4.87 -3.84
CA ILE A 43 -7.71 -3.82 -4.40
C ILE A 43 -7.73 -3.91 -5.92
N VAL A 44 -8.09 -2.81 -6.57
CA VAL A 44 -8.15 -2.74 -8.03
C VAL A 44 -7.07 -1.86 -8.63
N ARG A 45 -6.45 -1.01 -7.83
CA ARG A 45 -5.38 -0.12 -8.27
C ARG A 45 -4.41 0.12 -7.13
N VAL A 46 -3.12 0.20 -7.46
CA VAL A 46 -2.09 0.55 -6.52
C VAL A 46 -1.16 1.59 -7.14
N ARG A 47 -0.75 2.56 -6.35
CA ARG A 47 0.22 3.57 -6.77
C ARG A 47 1.35 3.58 -5.76
N TYR A 48 2.58 3.49 -6.26
CA TYR A 48 3.78 3.54 -5.44
C TYR A 48 4.44 4.90 -5.63
N ILE A 49 4.73 5.59 -4.54
CA ILE A 49 5.39 6.88 -4.58
C ILE A 49 6.69 6.77 -3.80
N LEU A 50 7.81 7.02 -4.46
CA LEU A 50 9.14 6.91 -3.85
C LEU A 50 9.97 8.13 -4.20
N PRO A 51 10.65 8.74 -3.20
CA PRO A 51 11.60 9.82 -3.50
C PRO A 51 12.76 9.36 -4.38
N LYS A 52 13.19 8.10 -4.23
CA LYS A 52 14.28 7.52 -5.00
C LYS A 52 13.75 6.32 -5.77
N VAL A 53 13.76 6.43 -7.08
CA VAL A 53 13.23 5.37 -7.94
C VAL A 53 13.99 4.06 -7.78
N GLU A 54 15.29 4.13 -7.48
CA GLU A 54 16.12 2.94 -7.27
C GLU A 54 15.75 2.14 -6.04
N ASP A 55 14.96 2.71 -5.12
CA ASP A 55 14.48 2.00 -3.94
C ASP A 55 13.31 1.07 -4.26
N PHE A 56 12.70 1.19 -5.43
CA PHE A 56 11.56 0.36 -5.79
C PHE A 56 11.95 -1.08 -6.03
N GLU A 57 13.04 -1.31 -6.76
CA GLU A 57 13.46 -2.66 -7.14
C GLU A 57 13.70 -3.58 -5.94
N PRO A 58 14.39 -3.13 -4.87
CA PRO A 58 14.55 -3.98 -3.69
C PRO A 58 13.23 -4.36 -3.02
N CYS A 59 12.19 -3.55 -3.18
CA CYS A 59 10.89 -3.84 -2.59
C CYS A 59 10.05 -4.79 -3.43
N TRP A 60 10.43 -5.00 -4.68
CA TRP A 60 9.62 -5.77 -5.63
C TRP A 60 9.22 -7.16 -5.14
N PRO A 61 10.12 -7.96 -4.54
CA PRO A 61 9.72 -9.28 -4.03
C PRO A 61 8.61 -9.21 -2.99
N VAL A 62 8.66 -8.22 -2.10
CA VAL A 62 7.63 -8.02 -1.08
C VAL A 62 6.31 -7.64 -1.73
N LEU A 63 6.35 -6.69 -2.64
CA LEU A 63 5.16 -6.20 -3.33
C LEU A 63 4.53 -7.28 -4.19
N ARG A 64 5.37 -8.03 -4.89
CA ARG A 64 4.91 -9.12 -5.73
C ARG A 64 4.24 -10.23 -4.92
N ARG A 65 4.78 -10.54 -3.76
CA ARG A 65 4.18 -11.53 -2.87
C ARG A 65 2.80 -11.09 -2.42
N TYR A 66 2.65 -9.82 -2.11
CA TYR A 66 1.39 -9.28 -1.62
C TYR A 66 0.34 -9.18 -2.74
N PHE A 67 0.73 -8.64 -3.89
CA PHE A 67 -0.19 -8.33 -4.98
C PHE A 67 -0.24 -9.39 -6.08
N GLY A 68 0.60 -10.41 -6.03
CA GLY A 68 0.79 -11.34 -7.15
C GLY A 68 -0.48 -11.98 -7.66
N ASP A 69 -1.36 -12.41 -6.77
CA ASP A 69 -2.61 -13.07 -7.13
C ASP A 69 -3.75 -12.07 -7.30
N ILE A 70 -3.58 -10.84 -6.86
CA ILE A 70 -4.60 -9.80 -6.92
C ILE A 70 -4.62 -9.12 -8.29
N GLY A 71 -3.43 -8.88 -8.84
CA GLY A 71 -3.27 -8.32 -10.17
C GLY A 71 -3.82 -6.90 -10.37
N PRO A 72 -3.65 -5.97 -9.42
CA PRO A 72 -4.19 -4.63 -9.60
C PRO A 72 -3.42 -3.84 -10.66
N ALA A 73 -4.07 -2.85 -11.24
CA ALA A 73 -3.36 -1.89 -12.07
C ALA A 73 -2.37 -1.11 -11.21
N ALA A 74 -1.13 -0.98 -11.66
CA ALA A 74 -0.06 -0.40 -10.86
C ALA A 74 0.61 0.76 -11.57
N THR A 75 0.97 1.79 -10.81
CA THR A 75 1.71 2.96 -11.29
C THR A 75 2.78 3.30 -10.26
N MET A 76 3.98 3.65 -10.73
CA MET A 76 5.06 4.09 -9.84
C MET A 76 5.41 5.53 -10.19
N ILE A 77 5.49 6.38 -9.16
CA ILE A 77 5.77 7.80 -9.29
C ILE A 77 6.98 8.14 -8.44
N ALA A 78 7.95 8.84 -9.01
CA ALA A 78 9.08 9.36 -8.25
C ALA A 78 8.71 10.77 -7.78
N ALA A 79 8.57 10.95 -6.46
CA ALA A 79 8.20 12.25 -5.89
C ALA A 79 8.63 12.30 -4.42
N GLY A 80 8.87 13.50 -3.91
CA GLY A 80 9.17 13.68 -2.50
C GLY A 80 7.97 13.37 -1.62
N LEU A 81 8.26 12.93 -0.40
CA LEU A 81 7.23 12.64 0.60
C LEU A 81 7.32 13.67 1.74
N SER A 82 6.28 13.71 2.56
CA SER A 82 6.14 14.76 3.57
C SER A 82 7.17 14.67 4.70
N ASP A 83 7.76 13.50 4.93
CA ASP A 83 8.77 13.29 5.96
C ASP A 83 9.98 12.65 5.30
N SER A 84 11.18 13.18 5.59
CA SER A 84 12.42 12.71 4.96
C SER A 84 12.76 11.26 5.31
N ARG A 85 12.19 10.72 6.36
CA ARG A 85 12.37 9.32 6.74
C ARG A 85 11.53 8.38 5.89
N MET A 86 10.50 8.88 5.25
CA MET A 86 9.62 8.08 4.41
C MET A 86 10.30 7.80 3.08
N LYS A 87 10.50 6.53 2.77
CA LYS A 87 11.13 6.09 1.53
C LYS A 87 10.15 5.51 0.54
N ILE A 88 8.95 5.20 0.98
CA ILE A 88 7.89 4.68 0.11
C ILE A 88 6.53 5.04 0.71
N GLU A 89 5.61 5.39 -0.17
CA GLU A 89 4.20 5.55 0.15
C GLU A 89 3.41 4.70 -0.82
N ILE A 90 2.38 4.02 -0.36
CA ILE A 90 1.55 3.17 -1.20
C ILE A 90 0.11 3.64 -1.08
N GLU A 91 -0.49 3.95 -2.22
CA GLU A 91 -1.91 4.28 -2.30
C GLU A 91 -2.64 3.11 -2.95
N VAL A 92 -3.73 2.68 -2.34
CA VAL A 92 -4.55 1.63 -2.93
C VAL A 92 -5.98 2.14 -3.12
N THR A 93 -6.60 1.66 -4.18
CA THR A 93 -8.02 1.84 -4.41
C THR A 93 -8.65 0.47 -4.29
N ALA A 94 -9.58 0.32 -3.36
CA ALA A 94 -10.26 -0.93 -3.13
C ALA A 94 -11.73 -0.81 -3.50
N ARG A 95 -12.30 -1.92 -3.92
CA ARG A 95 -13.69 -1.98 -4.35
C ARG A 95 -14.32 -3.21 -3.72
N LYS A 96 -15.46 -3.02 -3.07
CA LYS A 96 -16.19 -4.15 -2.49
C LYS A 96 -16.92 -4.90 -3.60
N ALA A 97 -16.17 -5.75 -4.28
CA ALA A 97 -16.68 -6.42 -5.46
C ALA A 97 -17.75 -7.45 -5.15
N SER A 98 -17.73 -7.99 -3.95
CA SER A 98 -18.60 -9.09 -3.57
C SER A 98 -19.92 -8.65 -2.99
N VAL A 99 -20.13 -7.37 -2.80
CA VAL A 99 -21.37 -6.86 -2.21
C VAL A 99 -22.21 -6.23 -3.30
N PRO A 100 -23.21 -6.94 -3.82
CA PRO A 100 -24.14 -6.31 -4.76
C PRO A 100 -24.88 -5.21 -4.01
N ASP A 101 -25.17 -4.15 -4.74
CA ASP A 101 -25.93 -3.07 -4.16
C ASP A 101 -27.31 -3.60 -3.78
N PRO A 102 -27.67 -3.59 -2.51
CA PRO A 102 -28.94 -4.18 -2.10
C PRO A 102 -30.16 -3.38 -2.57
N ILE A 103 -29.94 -2.18 -2.99
CA ILE A 103 -31.02 -1.34 -3.48
C ILE A 103 -31.26 -1.58 -4.97
N THR A 104 -30.17 -1.67 -5.70
CA THR A 104 -30.22 -1.88 -7.14
C THR A 104 -30.28 -3.34 -7.48
N SER A 105 -29.99 -4.13 -6.54
CA SER A 105 -30.06 -5.56 -6.66
C SER A 105 -31.45 -6.02 -6.26
#